data_46df56ecc04e25b7e0168b18cb0d2d07
#
_entry.id   46df56ecc04e25b7e0168b18cb0d2d07
#
_cell.length_a   1.000
_cell.length_b   1.000
_cell.length_c   1.000
_cell.angle_alpha   90.00
_cell.angle_beta   90.00
_cell.angle_gamma   90.00
#
_symmetry.space_group_name_H-M   'P 1'
#
loop_
_entity.id
_entity.type
_entity.pdbx_description
1 polymer ?
#
loop_
_entity_poly.entity_id
_entity_poly.type
_entity_poly.pdbx_seq_one_letter_code
_entity_poly.pdbx_strand_id
1 'polypeptide(L)'
;MVDIVLVVSGCVGLVWLARRIEPHWSSRDGHRFIARAQSLGVGDSPEGGWVEVRGSIDGDHVSLVARGRRSGNVRGTYRVATKSGEPPRGKAVYLLAGDHRVVLRVPRTSRTVAVLDRLLR
;
A
#
# COMPACT_ATOMS: atom_id res chain seq x y z
N MET A 1 -16.74 -19.91 33.85
CA MET A 1 -15.35 -19.40 33.91
C MET A 1 -14.53 -19.76 32.68
N VAL A 2 -14.60 -20.99 32.20
CA VAL A 2 -13.81 -21.42 31.03
C VAL A 2 -14.22 -20.65 29.76
N ASP A 3 -15.50 -20.35 29.59
CA ASP A 3 -16.03 -19.65 28.42
C ASP A 3 -15.56 -18.20 28.32
N ILE A 4 -15.43 -17.52 29.46
CA ILE A 4 -14.94 -16.13 29.51
C ILE A 4 -13.45 -16.05 29.07
N VAL A 5 -12.65 -17.01 29.53
CA VAL A 5 -11.23 -17.08 29.17
C VAL A 5 -11.06 -17.34 27.67
N LEU A 6 -11.88 -18.23 27.10
CA LEU A 6 -11.86 -18.51 25.66
C LEU A 6 -12.25 -17.29 24.82
N VAL A 7 -13.28 -16.55 25.24
CA VAL A 7 -13.74 -15.34 24.54
C VAL A 7 -12.67 -14.24 24.58
N VAL A 8 -12.05 -14.00 25.75
CA VAL A 8 -10.98 -13.01 25.90
C VAL A 8 -9.77 -13.39 25.06
N SER A 9 -9.37 -14.65 25.07
CA SER A 9 -8.23 -15.13 24.24
C SER A 9 -8.54 -14.99 22.75
N GLY A 10 -9.76 -15.27 22.31
CA GLY A 10 -10.17 -15.10 20.93
C GLY A 10 -10.14 -13.64 20.50
N CYS A 11 -10.64 -12.72 21.34
CA CYS A 11 -10.60 -11.29 21.05
C CYS A 11 -9.16 -10.75 20.97
N VAL A 12 -8.28 -11.15 21.86
CA VAL A 12 -6.87 -10.76 21.85
C VAL A 12 -6.18 -11.29 20.59
N GLY A 13 -6.44 -12.53 20.20
CA GLY A 13 -5.91 -13.13 18.99
C GLY A 13 -6.37 -12.40 17.73
N LEU A 14 -7.64 -12.02 17.62
CA LEU A 14 -8.18 -11.26 16.51
C LEU A 14 -7.56 -9.86 16.39
N VAL A 15 -7.42 -9.14 17.52
CA VAL A 15 -6.78 -7.82 17.55
C VAL A 15 -5.31 -7.92 17.13
N TRP A 16 -4.61 -8.95 17.59
CA TRP A 16 -3.21 -9.18 17.24
C TRP A 16 -3.04 -9.50 15.76
N LEU A 17 -3.89 -10.35 15.20
CA LEU A 17 -3.92 -10.64 13.75
C LEU A 17 -4.22 -9.39 12.94
N ALA A 18 -5.19 -8.58 13.35
CA ALA A 18 -5.54 -7.34 12.67
C ALA A 18 -4.38 -6.34 12.65
N ARG A 19 -3.55 -6.29 13.70
CA ARG A 19 -2.37 -5.44 13.74
C ARG A 19 -1.22 -5.94 12.87
N ARG A 20 -1.10 -7.25 12.67
CA ARG A 20 -0.07 -7.85 11.83
C ARG A 20 -0.40 -7.82 10.34
N ILE A 21 -1.67 -7.80 10.00
CA ILE A 21 -2.12 -7.73 8.62
C ILE A 21 -2.06 -6.28 8.18
N GLU A 22 -1.23 -5.99 7.18
CA GLU A 22 -1.24 -4.68 6.55
C GLU A 22 -2.61 -4.44 5.90
N PRO A 23 -3.14 -3.21 5.96
CA PRO A 23 -4.36 -2.89 5.23
C PRO A 23 -4.13 -3.14 3.74
N HIS A 24 -4.89 -4.06 3.17
CA HIS A 24 -4.69 -4.53 1.79
C HIS A 24 -6.00 -4.73 1.06
N TRP A 25 -6.96 -3.87 1.30
CA TRP A 25 -8.21 -3.96 0.56
C TRP A 25 -7.99 -3.58 -0.91
N SER A 26 -8.62 -4.32 -1.80
CA SER A 26 -8.72 -3.95 -3.21
C SER A 26 -10.11 -4.22 -3.73
N SER A 27 -10.55 -3.43 -4.72
CA SER A 27 -11.80 -3.69 -5.43
C SER A 27 -11.69 -4.92 -6.34
N ARG A 28 -12.82 -5.42 -6.82
CA ARG A 28 -12.84 -6.61 -7.69
C ARG A 28 -12.01 -6.46 -8.95
N ASP A 29 -11.98 -5.26 -9.53
CA ASP A 29 -11.22 -4.95 -10.73
C ASP A 29 -9.77 -4.53 -10.43
N GLY A 30 -9.41 -4.37 -9.16
CA GLY A 30 -8.09 -3.94 -8.74
C GLY A 30 -7.78 -2.48 -8.94
N HIS A 31 -8.74 -1.66 -9.39
CA HIS A 31 -8.53 -0.23 -9.68
C HIS A 31 -8.62 0.66 -8.43
N ARG A 32 -9.19 0.16 -7.34
CA ARG A 32 -9.21 0.83 -6.04
C ARG A 32 -8.53 -0.05 -5.02
N PHE A 33 -7.68 0.53 -4.20
CA PHE A 33 -6.91 -0.26 -3.24
C PHE A 33 -6.52 0.57 -2.03
N ILE A 34 -6.16 -0.14 -0.96
CA ILE A 34 -5.50 0.41 0.22
C ILE A 34 -4.13 -0.25 0.29
N ALA A 35 -3.09 0.56 0.45
CA ALA A 35 -1.72 0.09 0.48
C ALA A 35 -0.87 1.01 1.35
N ARG A 36 0.43 0.79 1.38
CA ARG A 36 1.39 1.65 2.06
C ARG A 36 2.31 2.31 1.05
N ALA A 37 2.61 3.57 1.29
CA ALA A 37 3.49 4.35 0.44
C ALA A 37 4.51 5.12 1.27
N GLN A 38 5.67 5.39 0.68
CA GLN A 38 6.73 6.18 1.30
C GLN A 38 7.23 7.19 0.30
N SER A 39 7.29 8.45 0.71
CA SER A 39 7.84 9.51 -0.13
C SER A 39 9.35 9.35 -0.28
N LEU A 40 9.85 9.65 -1.47
CA LEU A 40 11.29 9.66 -1.75
C LEU A 40 11.77 11.09 -1.93
N GLY A 41 12.92 11.39 -1.32
CA GLY A 41 13.61 12.66 -1.48
C GLY A 41 14.61 12.63 -2.62
N VAL A 42 15.59 13.55 -2.56
CA VAL A 42 16.67 13.66 -3.55
C VAL A 42 17.47 12.36 -3.62
N GLY A 43 17.73 11.87 -4.82
CA GLY A 43 18.47 10.63 -5.04
C GLY A 43 17.68 9.36 -4.66
N ASP A 44 16.36 9.45 -4.65
CA ASP A 44 15.45 8.35 -4.27
C ASP A 44 15.70 7.82 -2.86
N SER A 45 16.20 8.67 -1.96
CA SER A 45 16.35 8.31 -0.55
C SER A 45 15.01 8.39 0.18
N PRO A 46 14.71 7.45 1.10
CA PRO A 46 13.46 7.49 1.84
C PRO A 46 13.30 8.78 2.63
N GLU A 47 12.15 9.43 2.50
CA GLU A 47 11.80 10.64 3.21
C GLU A 47 10.56 10.38 4.06
N GLY A 48 10.74 10.29 5.36
CA GLY A 48 9.68 9.94 6.28
C GLY A 48 9.38 8.44 6.34
N GLY A 49 8.32 8.07 7.03
CA GLY A 49 7.91 6.69 7.20
C GLY A 49 6.88 6.22 6.17
N TRP A 50 6.53 4.97 6.26
CA TRP A 50 5.44 4.38 5.47
C TRP A 50 4.10 4.87 5.99
N VAL A 51 3.24 5.31 5.09
CA VAL A 51 1.88 5.78 5.42
C VAL A 51 0.84 4.97 4.65
N GLU A 52 -0.33 4.81 5.28
CA GLU A 52 -1.47 4.17 4.64
C GLU A 52 -2.06 5.10 3.59
N VAL A 53 -2.26 4.60 2.39
CA VAL A 53 -2.84 5.36 1.29
C VAL A 53 -4.03 4.63 0.70
N ARG A 54 -4.97 5.40 0.19
CA ARG A 54 -6.02 4.92 -0.70
C ARG A 54 -5.64 5.28 -2.12
N GLY A 55 -5.57 4.27 -2.97
CA GLY A 55 -5.24 4.46 -4.36
C GLY A 55 -6.42 4.20 -5.28
N SER A 56 -6.43 4.91 -6.39
CA SER A 56 -7.34 4.62 -7.50
C SER A 56 -6.57 4.71 -8.80
N ILE A 57 -6.88 3.80 -9.72
CA ILE A 57 -6.23 3.73 -11.04
C ILE A 57 -7.25 4.15 -12.08
N ASP A 58 -6.88 5.17 -12.85
CA ASP A 58 -7.69 5.69 -13.95
C ASP A 58 -6.80 5.81 -15.19
N GLY A 59 -7.07 4.97 -16.19
CA GLY A 59 -6.21 4.86 -17.35
C GLY A 59 -4.79 4.40 -16.97
N ASP A 60 -3.81 5.24 -17.24
CA ASP A 60 -2.40 4.99 -16.88
C ASP A 60 -1.94 5.76 -15.64
N HIS A 61 -2.86 6.39 -14.93
CA HIS A 61 -2.57 7.21 -13.76
C HIS A 61 -3.02 6.52 -12.47
N VAL A 62 -2.19 6.68 -11.45
CA VAL A 62 -2.47 6.22 -10.09
C VAL A 62 -2.63 7.44 -9.20
N SER A 63 -3.79 7.60 -8.60
CA SER A 63 -4.07 8.70 -7.66
C SER A 63 -3.98 8.17 -6.24
N LEU A 64 -3.21 8.83 -5.39
CA LEU A 64 -3.04 8.47 -4.00
C LEU A 64 -3.59 9.54 -3.09
N VAL A 65 -4.36 9.12 -2.10
CA VAL A 65 -4.84 9.95 -1.00
C VAL A 65 -4.43 9.28 0.29
N ALA A 66 -3.67 9.97 1.11
CA ALA A 66 -3.22 9.40 2.37
C ALA A 66 -4.16 9.78 3.51
N ARG A 67 -4.28 8.87 4.47
CA ARG A 67 -4.99 9.13 5.72
C ARG A 67 -4.04 9.73 6.74
N GLY A 68 -4.47 10.78 7.42
CA GLY A 68 -3.76 11.36 8.55
C GLY A 68 -2.99 12.62 8.20
N ARG A 69 -2.43 13.25 9.26
CA ARG A 69 -1.79 14.57 9.18
C ARG A 69 -0.42 14.56 8.50
N ARG A 70 0.24 13.39 8.39
CA ARG A 70 1.58 13.25 7.82
C ARG A 70 1.57 12.87 6.34
N SER A 71 0.47 13.04 5.69
CA SER A 71 0.19 12.46 4.38
C SER A 71 0.48 13.38 3.20
N GLY A 72 0.88 14.63 3.43
CA GLY A 72 1.01 15.64 2.38
C GLY A 72 1.98 15.27 1.26
N ASN A 73 3.05 14.53 1.58
CA ASN A 73 4.12 14.21 0.63
C ASN A 73 3.80 13.03 -0.28
N VAL A 74 2.79 12.22 0.04
CA VAL A 74 2.43 11.05 -0.79
C VAL A 74 1.17 11.28 -1.60
N ARG A 75 0.40 12.32 -1.29
CA ARG A 75 -0.82 12.66 -2.01
C ARG A 75 -0.49 13.19 -3.40
N GLY A 76 -1.15 12.67 -4.41
CA GLY A 76 -0.98 13.14 -5.78
C GLY A 76 -1.36 12.12 -6.82
N THR A 77 -1.07 12.46 -8.07
CA THR A 77 -1.28 11.61 -9.24
C THR A 77 0.07 11.19 -9.80
N TYR A 78 0.22 9.90 -10.08
CA TYR A 78 1.48 9.30 -10.44
C TYR A 78 1.34 8.37 -11.64
N ARG A 79 2.47 8.04 -12.24
CA ARG A 79 2.61 6.95 -13.20
C ARG A 79 3.51 5.88 -12.62
N VAL A 80 3.25 4.63 -12.97
CA VAL A 80 4.11 3.51 -12.55
C VAL A 80 5.39 3.56 -13.38
N ALA A 81 6.51 3.81 -12.74
CA ALA A 81 7.80 3.92 -13.41
C ALA A 81 8.52 2.57 -13.47
N THR A 82 8.70 1.91 -12.32
CA THR A 82 9.39 0.63 -12.25
C THR A 82 8.78 -0.25 -11.16
N LYS A 83 9.11 -1.53 -11.23
CA LYS A 83 8.77 -2.52 -10.20
C LYS A 83 10.07 -3.06 -9.62
N SER A 84 10.16 -3.17 -8.29
CA SER A 84 11.34 -3.73 -7.65
C SER A 84 11.55 -5.18 -8.03
N GLY A 85 12.79 -5.55 -8.40
CA GLY A 85 13.16 -6.95 -8.65
C GLY A 85 13.37 -7.75 -7.39
N GLU A 86 13.59 -7.08 -6.26
CA GLU A 86 13.86 -7.72 -4.97
C GLU A 86 12.93 -7.16 -3.87
N PRO A 87 11.60 -7.38 -4.01
CA PRO A 87 10.67 -6.87 -3.01
C PRO A 87 10.74 -7.68 -1.70
N PRO A 88 10.30 -7.09 -0.58
CA PRO A 88 10.12 -7.85 0.65
C PRO A 88 9.19 -9.05 0.41
N ARG A 89 9.39 -10.10 1.19
CA ARG A 89 8.62 -11.34 1.05
C ARG A 89 7.11 -11.10 1.13
N GLY A 90 6.37 -11.60 0.15
CA GLY A 90 4.93 -11.46 0.07
C GLY A 90 4.43 -10.08 -0.37
N LYS A 91 5.33 -9.22 -0.82
CA LYS A 91 5.00 -7.86 -1.26
C LYS A 91 5.40 -7.63 -2.71
N ALA A 92 4.69 -6.73 -3.37
CA ALA A 92 5.10 -6.14 -4.64
C ALA A 92 5.38 -4.65 -4.38
N VAL A 93 6.49 -4.16 -4.87
CA VAL A 93 6.93 -2.78 -4.64
C VAL A 93 7.10 -2.09 -5.98
N TYR A 94 6.45 -0.94 -6.10
CA TYR A 94 6.45 -0.14 -7.33
C TYR A 94 7.00 1.26 -7.05
N LEU A 95 7.79 1.77 -7.98
CA LEU A 95 8.20 3.17 -7.97
C LEU A 95 7.19 3.96 -8.80
N LEU A 96 6.59 4.96 -8.17
CA LEU A 96 5.65 5.86 -8.81
C LEU A 96 6.32 7.21 -9.06
N ALA A 97 6.13 7.77 -10.23
CA ALA A 97 6.69 9.06 -10.63
C ALA A 97 5.56 10.06 -10.91
N GLY A 98 5.74 11.26 -10.43
CA GLY A 98 4.82 12.39 -10.62
C GLY A 98 5.57 13.67 -10.30
N ASP A 99 4.94 14.62 -9.61
CA ASP A 99 5.60 15.83 -9.12
C ASP A 99 6.77 15.50 -8.19
N HIS A 100 6.66 14.38 -7.51
CA HIS A 100 7.73 13.77 -6.72
C HIS A 100 7.63 12.25 -6.85
N ARG A 101 8.58 11.53 -6.30
CA ARG A 101 8.62 10.06 -6.38
C ARG A 101 8.11 9.44 -5.10
N VAL A 102 7.38 8.34 -5.24
CA VAL A 102 6.80 7.59 -4.13
C VAL A 102 7.00 6.11 -4.38
N VAL A 103 7.34 5.38 -3.32
CA VAL A 103 7.37 3.91 -3.34
C VAL A 103 6.03 3.41 -2.84
N LEU A 104 5.39 2.56 -3.60
CA LEU A 104 4.12 1.93 -3.24
C LEU A 104 4.35 0.45 -2.94
N ARG A 105 3.92 0.00 -1.77
CA ARG A 105 4.02 -1.39 -1.34
C ARG A 105 2.62 -2.01 -1.26
N VAL A 106 2.40 -3.05 -2.05
CA VAL A 106 1.12 -3.74 -2.17
C VAL A 106 1.32 -5.23 -1.85
N PRO A 107 0.41 -5.89 -1.13
CA PRO A 107 0.49 -7.34 -0.97
C PRO A 107 0.52 -8.05 -2.34
N ARG A 108 1.40 -9.02 -2.48
CA ARG A 108 1.60 -9.75 -3.73
C ARG A 108 0.33 -10.43 -4.24
N THR A 109 -0.57 -10.79 -3.32
CA THR A 109 -1.84 -11.45 -3.63
C THR A 109 -2.94 -10.47 -4.01
N SER A 110 -2.70 -9.16 -3.95
CA SER A 110 -3.70 -8.14 -4.28
C SER A 110 -4.02 -8.16 -5.79
N ARG A 111 -5.29 -7.99 -6.11
CA ARG A 111 -5.74 -7.84 -7.50
C ARG A 111 -5.14 -6.61 -8.19
N THR A 112 -4.79 -5.61 -7.41
CA THR A 112 -4.16 -4.37 -7.89
C THR A 112 -2.80 -4.65 -8.53
N VAL A 113 -2.09 -5.69 -8.12
CA VAL A 113 -0.78 -6.07 -8.70
C VAL A 113 -0.89 -6.29 -10.20
N ALA A 114 -1.89 -7.02 -10.66
CA ALA A 114 -2.09 -7.28 -12.09
C ALA A 114 -2.36 -5.99 -12.87
N VAL A 115 -3.10 -5.06 -12.28
CA VAL A 115 -3.41 -3.75 -12.90
C VAL A 115 -2.15 -2.89 -12.98
N LEU A 116 -1.38 -2.80 -11.88
CA LEU A 116 -0.14 -2.03 -11.85
C LEU A 116 0.90 -2.60 -12.82
N ASP A 117 1.00 -3.92 -12.94
CA ASP A 117 1.91 -4.57 -13.87
C ASP A 117 1.61 -4.21 -15.33
N ARG A 118 0.34 -4.01 -15.68
CA ARG A 118 -0.05 -3.55 -17.01
C ARG A 118 0.39 -2.13 -17.29
N LEU A 119 0.49 -1.30 -16.28
CA LEU A 119 0.90 0.11 -16.41
C LEU A 119 2.42 0.26 -16.55
N LEU A 120 3.18 -0.79 -16.31
CA LEU A 120 4.64 -0.80 -16.44
C LEU A 120 5.15 -0.71 -17.88
N ARG A 121 4.31 -0.74 -18.85
CA ARG A 121 4.70 -0.70 -20.27
C ARG A 121 5.08 0.68 -20.75
#